data_6825027c58202c89c69c56268a689d00
#
_entry.id   6825027c58202c89c69c56268a689d00
#
_cell.length_a   1.000
_cell.length_b   1.000
_cell.length_c   1.000
_cell.angle_alpha   90.00
_cell.angle_beta   90.00
_cell.angle_gamma   90.00
#
_symmetry.space_group_name_H-M   'P 1'
#
loop_
_entity.id
_entity.type
_entity.pdbx_description
1 polymer ?
#
loop_
_entity_poly.entity_id
_entity_poly.type
_entity_poly.pdbx_seq_one_letter_code
_entity_poly.pdbx_strand_id
1 'polypeptide(L)'
;MAENPARAYNPLFIWGGSGLGKTHLLHAAGNYAQVLHPGLRVKYVSSEEFTNDYINSLRDDRQESFKRRYRNLDILMVDDIQFLEGKESTQEEFFHTFNALHQANKQIILSSDRPPKQLTTLEDR
;
A
#
# COMPACT_ATOMS: atom_id res chain seq x y z
N MET A 1 0.07 -16.23 2.77
CA MET A 1 -0.46 -14.87 2.62
C MET A 1 -1.12 -14.66 1.25
N ALA A 2 -0.40 -14.91 0.16
CA ALA A 2 -1.00 -14.70 -1.16
C ALA A 2 -2.12 -15.70 -1.48
N GLU A 3 -2.15 -16.84 -0.81
CA GLU A 3 -3.19 -17.83 -1.01
C GLU A 3 -4.50 -17.44 -0.37
N ASN A 4 -4.43 -16.71 0.75
CA ASN A 4 -5.59 -16.24 1.50
C ASN A 4 -5.38 -14.79 1.87
N PRO A 5 -5.56 -13.86 0.91
CA PRO A 5 -5.34 -12.45 1.19
C PRO A 5 -6.21 -11.97 2.34
N ALA A 6 -5.63 -11.14 3.19
CA ALA A 6 -6.31 -10.49 4.31
C ALA A 6 -6.72 -11.42 5.44
N ARG A 7 -6.30 -12.68 5.43
CA ARG A 7 -6.71 -13.59 6.50
C ARG A 7 -5.67 -13.76 7.58
N ALA A 8 -4.39 -13.89 7.21
CA ALA A 8 -3.37 -14.22 8.20
C ALA A 8 -2.48 -13.03 8.53
N TYR A 9 -2.05 -12.29 7.55
CA TYR A 9 -1.09 -11.20 7.74
C TYR A 9 -1.62 -9.95 7.06
N ASN A 10 -2.32 -9.14 7.81
CA ASN A 10 -2.88 -7.92 7.24
C ASN A 10 -2.80 -6.79 8.27
N PRO A 11 -1.94 -5.81 8.07
CA PRO A 11 -1.06 -5.65 6.90
C PRO A 11 0.19 -6.51 7.02
N LEU A 12 0.76 -6.86 5.89
CA LEU A 12 2.06 -7.50 5.85
C LEU A 12 3.11 -6.41 5.67
N PHE A 13 4.10 -6.40 6.54
CA PHE A 13 5.13 -5.37 6.54
C PHE A 13 6.48 -6.01 6.22
N ILE A 14 7.12 -5.54 5.17
CA ILE A 14 8.42 -6.05 4.73
C ILE A 14 9.44 -4.93 4.87
N TRP A 15 10.54 -5.18 5.58
CA TRP A 15 11.55 -4.16 5.76
C TRP A 15 12.94 -4.76 5.63
N GLY A 16 13.91 -3.87 5.32
CA GLY A 16 15.29 -4.30 5.14
C GLY A 16 16.06 -3.29 4.33
N GLY A 17 17.38 -3.47 4.27
CA GLY A 17 18.25 -2.52 3.63
C GLY A 17 18.29 -2.56 2.12
N SER A 18 17.89 -3.68 1.51
CA SER A 18 17.94 -3.82 0.05
C SER A 18 16.58 -3.57 -0.56
N GLY A 19 16.43 -2.43 -1.26
CA GLY A 19 15.18 -2.10 -1.89
C GLY A 19 14.80 -3.04 -3.03
N LEU A 20 15.80 -3.51 -3.76
CA LEU A 20 15.55 -4.36 -4.92
C LEU A 20 14.89 -5.67 -4.54
N GLY A 21 15.37 -6.30 -3.46
CA GLY A 21 14.78 -7.55 -3.00
C GLY A 21 13.37 -7.39 -2.51
N LYS A 22 13.09 -6.27 -1.83
CA LYS A 22 11.74 -6.01 -1.34
C LYS A 22 10.77 -5.81 -2.50
N THR A 23 11.17 -5.04 -3.51
CA THR A 23 10.34 -4.80 -4.67
C THR A 23 10.02 -6.09 -5.40
N HIS A 24 11.01 -6.96 -5.57
CA HIS A 24 10.81 -8.26 -6.17
C HIS A 24 9.77 -9.08 -5.40
N LEU A 25 9.87 -9.04 -4.08
CA LEU A 25 8.96 -9.80 -3.23
C LEU A 25 7.52 -9.31 -3.36
N LEU A 26 7.33 -7.99 -3.43
CA LEU A 26 6.00 -7.45 -3.63
C LEU A 26 5.39 -7.90 -4.94
N HIS A 27 6.15 -7.82 -6.02
CA HIS A 27 5.66 -8.22 -7.32
C HIS A 27 5.36 -9.71 -7.37
N ALA A 28 6.21 -10.51 -6.75
CA ALA A 28 6.00 -11.95 -6.71
C ALA A 28 4.73 -12.31 -5.96
N ALA A 29 4.48 -11.64 -4.83
CA ALA A 29 3.27 -11.89 -4.04
C ALA A 29 2.02 -11.54 -4.83
N GLY A 30 2.03 -10.40 -5.51
CA GLY A 30 0.90 -9.98 -6.31
C GLY A 30 0.62 -10.91 -7.46
N ASN A 31 1.68 -11.30 -8.17
CA ASN A 31 1.54 -12.23 -9.29
C ASN A 31 1.02 -13.59 -8.85
N TYR A 32 1.53 -14.09 -7.73
CA TYR A 32 1.10 -15.39 -7.22
C TYR A 32 -0.37 -15.34 -6.83
N ALA A 33 -0.78 -14.26 -6.16
CA ALA A 33 -2.18 -14.12 -5.76
C ALA A 33 -3.10 -14.10 -6.97
N GLN A 34 -2.70 -13.44 -8.05
CA GLN A 34 -3.53 -13.38 -9.26
C GLN A 34 -3.57 -14.71 -9.99
N VAL A 35 -2.50 -15.51 -9.89
CA VAL A 35 -2.54 -16.86 -10.46
C VAL A 35 -3.57 -17.72 -9.74
N LEU A 36 -3.61 -17.62 -8.41
CA LEU A 36 -4.55 -18.40 -7.61
C LEU A 36 -5.98 -17.86 -7.71
N HIS A 37 -6.12 -16.54 -7.85
CA HIS A 37 -7.43 -15.88 -7.88
C HIS A 37 -7.46 -14.86 -9.02
N PRO A 38 -7.74 -15.31 -10.26
CA PRO A 38 -7.59 -14.45 -11.44
C PRO A 38 -8.41 -13.17 -11.43
N GLY A 39 -9.47 -13.13 -10.65
CA GLY A 39 -10.31 -11.93 -10.61
C GLY A 39 -9.84 -10.84 -9.64
N LEU A 40 -8.75 -11.07 -8.92
CA LEU A 40 -8.29 -10.10 -7.92
C LEU A 40 -7.78 -8.82 -8.56
N ARG A 41 -8.15 -7.70 -7.94
CA ARG A 41 -7.66 -6.39 -8.35
C ARG A 41 -6.45 -6.06 -7.49
N VAL A 42 -5.28 -6.11 -8.10
CA VAL A 42 -4.00 -5.92 -7.44
C VAL A 42 -3.33 -4.69 -7.99
N LYS A 43 -2.81 -3.84 -7.11
CA LYS A 43 -2.08 -2.65 -7.53
C LYS A 43 -0.80 -2.52 -6.72
N TYR A 44 0.28 -2.25 -7.43
CA TYR A 44 1.58 -1.93 -6.83
C TYR A 44 1.89 -0.47 -7.12
N VAL A 45 2.26 0.28 -6.09
CA VAL A 45 2.75 1.64 -6.24
C VAL A 45 3.90 1.86 -5.28
N SER A 46 4.81 2.77 -5.64
CA SER A 46 5.73 3.30 -4.66
C SER A 46 5.02 4.39 -3.87
N SER A 47 5.56 4.74 -2.70
CA SER A 47 4.98 5.84 -1.93
C SER A 47 5.06 7.15 -2.69
N GLU A 48 6.11 7.32 -3.50
CA GLU A 48 6.24 8.51 -4.33
C GLU A 48 5.13 8.58 -5.38
N GLU A 49 4.83 7.47 -6.00
CA GLU A 49 3.77 7.38 -6.98
C GLU A 49 2.41 7.65 -6.35
N PHE A 50 2.19 7.08 -5.17
CA PHE A 50 0.96 7.35 -4.41
C PHE A 50 0.83 8.83 -4.10
N THR A 51 1.92 9.46 -3.65
CA THR A 51 1.94 10.88 -3.34
C THR A 51 1.60 11.72 -4.56
N ASN A 52 2.21 11.40 -5.70
CA ASN A 52 1.96 12.16 -6.92
C ASN A 52 0.52 12.00 -7.39
N ASP A 53 -0.01 10.78 -7.32
CA ASP A 53 -1.41 10.55 -7.68
C ASP A 53 -2.35 11.37 -6.81
N TYR A 54 -2.07 11.40 -5.51
CA TYR A 54 -2.90 12.15 -4.57
C TYR A 54 -2.83 13.65 -4.85
N ILE A 55 -1.62 14.18 -5.01
CA ILE A 55 -1.45 15.61 -5.27
C ILE A 55 -2.12 16.01 -6.58
N ASN A 56 -1.95 15.19 -7.62
CA ASN A 56 -2.59 15.46 -8.89
C ASN A 56 -4.11 15.43 -8.78
N SER A 57 -4.65 14.55 -7.96
CA SER A 57 -6.10 14.48 -7.77
C SER A 57 -6.63 15.74 -7.10
N LEU A 58 -5.87 16.30 -6.16
CA LEU A 58 -6.27 17.55 -5.52
C LEU A 58 -6.25 18.72 -6.51
N ARG A 59 -5.18 18.79 -7.29
CA ARG A 59 -5.01 19.89 -8.25
C ARG A 59 -6.10 19.86 -9.33
N ASP A 60 -6.45 18.65 -9.78
CA ASP A 60 -7.40 18.47 -10.88
C ASP A 60 -8.82 18.23 -10.39
N ASP A 61 -9.06 18.34 -9.08
CA ASP A 61 -10.38 18.14 -8.47
C ASP A 61 -10.95 16.78 -8.79
N ARG A 62 -10.12 15.73 -8.62
CA ARG A 62 -10.50 14.36 -8.92
C ARG A 62 -10.34 13.44 -7.72
N GLN A 63 -10.63 13.96 -6.51
CA GLN A 63 -10.44 13.17 -5.29
C GLN A 63 -11.31 11.92 -5.27
N GLU A 64 -12.54 12.01 -5.79
CA GLU A 64 -13.42 10.85 -5.80
C GLU A 64 -12.88 9.74 -6.69
N SER A 65 -12.34 10.11 -7.85
CA SER A 65 -11.73 9.13 -8.75
C SER A 65 -10.52 8.47 -8.10
N PHE A 66 -9.70 9.27 -7.42
CA PHE A 66 -8.52 8.76 -6.71
C PHE A 66 -8.95 7.74 -5.65
N LYS A 67 -9.95 8.09 -4.84
CA LYS A 67 -10.42 7.21 -3.78
C LYS A 67 -10.96 5.90 -4.35
N ARG A 68 -11.72 5.97 -5.44
CA ARG A 68 -12.24 4.76 -6.05
C ARG A 68 -11.13 3.85 -6.56
N ARG A 69 -10.10 4.42 -7.17
CA ARG A 69 -9.01 3.61 -7.71
C ARG A 69 -8.26 2.85 -6.63
N TYR A 70 -8.09 3.46 -5.47
CA TYR A 70 -7.30 2.84 -4.40
C TYR A 70 -8.14 2.02 -3.44
N ARG A 71 -9.37 2.42 -3.17
CA ARG A 71 -10.18 1.76 -2.15
C ARG A 71 -10.99 0.58 -2.66
N ASN A 72 -10.98 0.35 -3.97
CA ASN A 72 -11.66 -0.80 -4.56
C ASN A 72 -10.72 -1.95 -4.88
N LEU A 73 -9.50 -1.89 -4.40
CA LEU A 73 -8.52 -2.94 -4.65
C LEU A 73 -8.72 -4.11 -3.70
N ASP A 74 -8.34 -5.28 -4.16
CA ASP A 74 -8.29 -6.47 -3.29
C ASP A 74 -6.93 -6.59 -2.62
N ILE A 75 -5.87 -6.18 -3.30
CA ILE A 75 -4.53 -6.14 -2.73
C ILE A 75 -3.87 -4.83 -3.13
N LEU A 76 -3.40 -4.08 -2.14
CA LEU A 76 -2.63 -2.86 -2.37
C LEU A 76 -1.23 -3.07 -1.82
N MET A 77 -0.24 -2.84 -2.67
CA MET A 77 1.16 -2.94 -2.28
C MET A 77 1.79 -1.56 -2.43
N VAL A 78 2.34 -1.04 -1.33
CA VAL A 78 2.98 0.28 -1.33
C VAL A 78 4.44 0.10 -0.93
N ASP A 79 5.34 0.47 -1.85
CA ASP A 79 6.77 0.29 -1.69
C ASP A 79 7.39 1.54 -1.08
N ASP A 80 8.37 1.34 -0.21
CA ASP A 80 9.20 2.42 0.34
C ASP A 80 8.39 3.47 1.10
N ILE A 81 7.57 3.01 2.06
CA ILE A 81 6.70 3.94 2.79
C ILE A 81 7.46 4.93 3.66
N GLN A 82 8.75 4.72 3.89
CA GLN A 82 9.54 5.68 4.66
C GLN A 82 9.57 7.06 3.98
N PHE A 83 9.33 7.13 2.68
CA PHE A 83 9.30 8.41 1.98
C PHE A 83 8.03 9.20 2.23
N LEU A 84 7.05 8.62 2.91
CA LEU A 84 5.88 9.38 3.36
C LEU A 84 6.16 10.23 4.59
N GLU A 85 7.26 9.96 5.26
CA GLU A 85 7.61 10.69 6.46
C GLU A 85 7.74 12.18 6.15
N GLY A 86 7.12 13.02 6.98
CA GLY A 86 7.15 14.45 6.77
C GLY A 86 6.11 15.01 5.81
N LYS A 87 5.34 14.15 5.16
CA LYS A 87 4.31 14.59 4.19
C LYS A 87 2.94 14.39 4.81
N GLU A 88 2.55 15.29 5.68
CA GLU A 88 1.38 15.11 6.54
C GLU A 88 0.09 14.87 5.77
N SER A 89 -0.17 15.67 4.75
CA SER A 89 -1.41 15.52 3.99
C SER A 89 -1.48 14.17 3.27
N THR A 90 -0.37 13.76 2.69
CA THR A 90 -0.29 12.47 2.00
C THR A 90 -0.41 11.32 3.00
N GLN A 91 0.20 11.45 4.17
CA GLN A 91 0.09 10.43 5.21
C GLN A 91 -1.37 10.27 5.65
N GLU A 92 -2.08 11.37 5.79
CA GLU A 92 -3.47 11.33 6.19
C GLU A 92 -4.31 10.58 5.17
N GLU A 93 -4.12 10.88 3.90
CA GLU A 93 -4.86 10.15 2.85
C GLU A 93 -4.43 8.68 2.80
N PHE A 94 -3.15 8.41 3.01
CA PHE A 94 -2.66 7.05 3.08
C PHE A 94 -3.37 6.27 4.19
N PHE A 95 -3.50 6.87 5.37
CA PHE A 95 -4.20 6.23 6.48
C PHE A 95 -5.67 6.00 6.17
N HIS A 96 -6.33 6.95 5.51
CA HIS A 96 -7.72 6.75 5.12
C HIS A 96 -7.87 5.58 4.16
N THR A 97 -6.97 5.49 3.19
CA THR A 97 -6.99 4.37 2.26
C THR A 97 -6.69 3.05 2.98
N PHE A 98 -5.68 3.06 3.86
CA PHE A 98 -5.33 1.90 4.65
C PHE A 98 -6.51 1.41 5.46
N ASN A 99 -7.17 2.33 6.19
CA ASN A 99 -8.27 1.95 7.05
C ASN A 99 -9.45 1.41 6.25
N ALA A 100 -9.75 2.03 5.11
CA ALA A 100 -10.87 1.57 4.28
C ALA A 100 -10.63 0.15 3.79
N LEU A 101 -9.42 -0.14 3.34
CA LEU A 101 -9.10 -1.48 2.85
C LEU A 101 -9.05 -2.49 3.99
N HIS A 102 -8.49 -2.10 5.12
CA HIS A 102 -8.40 -2.99 6.27
C HIS A 102 -9.78 -3.37 6.78
N GLN A 103 -10.68 -2.40 6.88
CA GLN A 103 -12.04 -2.66 7.34
C GLN A 103 -12.83 -3.52 6.36
N ALA A 104 -12.49 -3.45 5.08
CA ALA A 104 -13.14 -4.27 4.07
C ALA A 104 -12.47 -5.63 3.92
N ASN A 105 -11.52 -5.96 4.79
CA ASN A 105 -10.77 -7.23 4.77
C ASN A 105 -9.97 -7.43 3.49
N LYS A 106 -9.43 -6.34 2.95
CA LYS A 106 -8.55 -6.41 1.80
C LYS A 106 -7.10 -6.48 2.26
N GLN A 107 -6.26 -7.09 1.45
CA GLN A 107 -4.86 -7.30 1.82
C GLN A 107 -4.03 -6.05 1.52
N ILE A 108 -3.18 -5.68 2.49
CA ILE A 108 -2.27 -4.55 2.34
C ILE A 108 -0.86 -5.05 2.60
N ILE A 109 0.05 -4.72 1.70
CA ILE A 109 1.46 -5.08 1.83
C ILE A 109 2.28 -3.80 1.73
N LEU A 110 3.10 -3.56 2.74
CA LEU A 110 3.91 -2.34 2.81
C LEU A 110 5.38 -2.73 2.89
N SER A 111 6.25 -1.92 2.30
CA SER A 111 7.68 -2.12 2.43
C SER A 111 8.34 -0.84 2.92
N SER A 112 9.48 -1.01 3.58
CA SER A 112 10.24 0.12 4.09
C SER A 112 11.70 -0.30 4.24
N ASP A 113 12.61 0.68 4.32
CA ASP A 113 14.00 0.40 4.64
C ASP A 113 14.23 0.34 6.15
N ARG A 114 13.18 0.60 6.96
CA ARG A 114 13.25 0.62 8.42
C ARG A 114 12.13 -0.20 9.03
N PRO A 115 12.36 -0.79 10.22
CA PRO A 115 11.28 -1.51 10.90
C PRO A 115 10.15 -0.57 11.30
N PRO A 116 8.94 -1.11 11.53
CA PRO A 116 7.77 -0.26 11.81
C PRO A 116 7.94 0.69 12.98
N LYS A 117 8.63 0.27 14.02
CA LYS A 117 8.77 1.10 15.21
C LYS A 117 9.64 2.33 15.00
N GLN A 118 10.37 2.40 13.87
CA GLN A 118 11.17 3.57 13.54
C GLN A 118 10.43 4.56 12.65
N LEU A 119 9.18 4.26 12.31
CA LEU A 119 8.36 5.13 11.47
C LEU A 119 7.34 5.84 12.35
N THR A 120 7.85 6.71 13.22
CA THR A 120 7.03 7.30 14.27
C THR A 120 5.91 8.19 13.75
N THR A 121 6.06 8.75 12.55
CA THR A 121 5.03 9.58 11.97
C THR A 121 3.97 8.77 11.22
N LEU A 122 4.13 7.45 11.16
CA LEU A 122 3.17 6.56 10.52
C LEU A 122 2.62 5.61 11.58
N GLU A 123 2.03 6.13 12.60
CA GLU A 123 1.79 5.40 13.83
C GLU A 123 0.61 4.46 13.82
N ASP A 124 -0.33 4.65 12.93
CA ASP A 124 -1.61 3.95 13.02
C ASP A 124 -1.67 2.64 12.27
N ARG A 125 -0.53 2.01 12.13
CA ARG A 125 -0.52 0.73 11.45
C ARG A 125 -0.33 -0.42 12.36
#